data_e43d6c5c66e8a01f29c52ffcac011b2a
#
_entry.id   e43d6c5c66e8a01f29c52ffcac011b2a
#
_cell.length_a   1.000
_cell.length_b   1.000
_cell.length_c   1.000
_cell.angle_alpha   90.00
_cell.angle_beta   90.00
_cell.angle_gamma   90.00
#
_symmetry.space_group_name_H-M   'P 1'
#
loop_
_entity.id
_entity.type
_entity.pdbx_description
1 polymer ?
#
loop_
_entity_poly.entity_id
_entity_poly.type
_entity_poly.pdbx_seq_one_letter_code
_entity_poly.pdbx_strand_id
1 'polypeptide(L)'
;MCIRDRIRTEHGRLDILVNDIWGGEKLFEWNKPVWDHDLDNGLRLLRLGIDTHLITAHFALPLMIERPGGLLVEVTDGTSDYNATHYRLSPFYDLAKIAVNRMAWAHAKDLEKHGATAVSLTPGWLRSEMMLEAFEVREDNWREAAAKVPHFVISESPRFVGRAVAALAADSERMRWNGHSLSSGGLAQIYGFTDLDGSQPDAWRYLVEVQEAGKPADDAGYR
;
A
#
# COMPACT_ATOMS: atom_id res chain seq x y z
N MET A 1 4.59 -7.66 28.62
CA MET A 1 3.26 -7.90 28.04
C MET A 1 3.34 -7.61 26.53
N CYS A 2 3.00 -8.57 25.69
CA CYS A 2 2.98 -8.41 24.24
C CYS A 2 1.87 -7.42 23.83
N ILE A 3 2.05 -6.67 22.73
CA ILE A 3 1.03 -5.73 22.19
C ILE A 3 -0.31 -6.44 22.02
N ARG A 4 -0.32 -7.66 21.49
CA ARG A 4 -1.51 -8.48 21.34
C ARG A 4 -2.24 -8.69 22.68
N ASP A 5 -1.50 -9.06 23.74
CA ASP A 5 -2.09 -9.34 25.05
C ASP A 5 -2.68 -8.06 25.66
N ARG A 6 -2.06 -6.91 25.40
CA ARG A 6 -2.57 -5.62 25.78
C ARG A 6 -3.87 -5.27 25.06
N ILE A 7 -3.94 -5.43 23.73
CA ILE A 7 -5.18 -5.23 22.95
C ILE A 7 -6.30 -6.16 23.48
N ARG A 8 -5.98 -7.42 23.74
CA ARG A 8 -6.96 -8.37 24.30
C ARG A 8 -7.48 -7.92 25.66
N THR A 9 -6.60 -7.44 26.54
CA THR A 9 -6.98 -7.03 27.91
C THR A 9 -7.76 -5.72 27.90
N GLU A 10 -7.35 -4.74 27.08
CA GLU A 10 -7.93 -3.39 27.09
C GLU A 10 -9.20 -3.28 26.21
N HIS A 11 -9.24 -4.01 25.09
CA HIS A 11 -10.31 -3.87 24.08
C HIS A 11 -11.09 -5.16 23.82
N GLY A 12 -10.53 -6.31 24.15
CA GLY A 12 -11.16 -7.62 23.98
C GLY A 12 -11.25 -8.11 22.54
N ARG A 13 -10.88 -7.28 21.54
CA ARG A 13 -11.00 -7.60 20.11
C ARG A 13 -10.09 -6.74 19.24
N LEU A 14 -9.94 -7.15 17.99
CA LEU A 14 -9.32 -6.36 16.93
C LEU A 14 -10.28 -6.32 15.73
N ASP A 15 -10.78 -5.13 15.37
CA ASP A 15 -11.74 -4.99 14.28
C ASP A 15 -11.04 -4.71 12.95
N ILE A 16 -9.95 -3.91 12.97
CA ILE A 16 -9.22 -3.48 11.78
C ILE A 16 -7.74 -3.63 12.05
N LEU A 17 -7.03 -4.26 11.13
CA LEU A 17 -5.58 -4.27 11.06
C LEU A 17 -5.13 -3.63 9.75
N VAL A 18 -4.40 -2.53 9.83
CA VAL A 18 -3.67 -1.96 8.70
C VAL A 18 -2.21 -2.36 8.87
N ASN A 19 -1.74 -3.24 8.03
CA ASN A 19 -0.39 -3.78 8.08
C ASN A 19 0.46 -3.06 7.03
N ASP A 20 1.09 -1.96 7.45
CA ASP A 20 1.93 -1.10 6.63
C ASP A 20 3.39 -1.17 7.10
N ILE A 21 3.85 -2.38 7.38
CA ILE A 21 5.21 -2.61 7.87
C ILE A 21 6.17 -2.62 6.70
N TRP A 22 7.18 -1.75 6.79
CA TRP A 22 8.29 -1.71 5.86
C TRP A 22 9.57 -1.41 6.63
N GLY A 23 10.71 -1.52 6.04
CA GLY A 23 12.00 -1.23 6.70
C GLY A 23 13.17 -1.38 5.73
N GLY A 24 12.83 -1.38 4.43
CA GLY A 24 13.79 -1.61 3.36
C GLY A 24 14.43 -0.34 2.78
N GLU A 25 14.09 0.87 3.24
CA GLU A 25 14.46 2.13 2.58
C GLU A 25 15.96 2.30 2.32
N LYS A 26 16.78 1.78 3.20
CA LYS A 26 18.26 1.86 3.09
C LYS A 26 18.90 0.66 2.42
N LEU A 27 18.09 -0.31 1.97
CA LEU A 27 18.55 -1.57 1.41
C LEU A 27 18.32 -1.67 -0.10
N PHE A 28 17.74 -0.62 -0.70
CA PHE A 28 17.49 -0.59 -2.14
C PHE A 28 18.77 -0.42 -2.93
N GLU A 29 18.82 -1.14 -4.01
CA GLU A 29 19.77 -0.93 -5.09
C GLU A 29 18.99 -0.91 -6.41
N TRP A 30 18.87 0.29 -6.95
CA TRP A 30 18.05 0.53 -8.13
C TRP A 30 18.75 0.10 -9.42
N ASN A 31 17.98 -0.45 -10.37
CA ASN A 31 18.44 -0.72 -11.73
C ASN A 31 19.67 -1.62 -11.83
N LYS A 32 19.86 -2.52 -10.88
CA LYS A 32 20.90 -3.54 -10.92
C LYS A 32 20.30 -4.91 -11.24
N PRO A 33 20.94 -5.73 -12.06
CA PRO A 33 20.58 -7.13 -12.20
C PRO A 33 20.88 -7.91 -10.91
N VAL A 34 20.22 -9.04 -10.70
CA VAL A 34 20.30 -9.80 -9.43
C VAL A 34 21.71 -10.17 -8.99
N TRP A 35 22.60 -10.44 -9.95
CA TRP A 35 24.00 -10.83 -9.69
C TRP A 35 24.92 -9.69 -9.25
N ASP A 36 24.48 -8.43 -9.39
CA ASP A 36 25.22 -7.22 -8.97
C ASP A 36 24.69 -6.63 -7.66
N HIS A 37 23.62 -7.22 -7.10
CA HIS A 37 23.08 -6.82 -5.80
C HIS A 37 23.92 -7.30 -4.64
N ASP A 38 23.97 -6.51 -3.58
CA ASP A 38 24.36 -7.01 -2.26
C ASP A 38 23.32 -8.04 -1.79
N LEU A 39 23.71 -9.31 -1.78
CA LEU A 39 22.82 -10.42 -1.45
C LEU A 39 22.29 -10.33 0.00
N ASP A 40 23.12 -9.95 0.95
CA ASP A 40 22.73 -9.87 2.37
C ASP A 40 21.68 -8.75 2.57
N ASN A 41 21.87 -7.59 1.94
CA ASN A 41 20.90 -6.51 1.95
C ASN A 41 19.59 -6.91 1.24
N GLY A 42 19.67 -7.58 0.10
CA GLY A 42 18.52 -8.08 -0.63
C GLY A 42 17.69 -9.08 0.19
N LEU A 43 18.36 -10.09 0.79
CA LEU A 43 17.69 -11.06 1.67
C LEU A 43 17.12 -10.40 2.93
N ARG A 44 17.80 -9.41 3.50
CA ARG A 44 17.30 -8.64 4.63
C ARG A 44 16.05 -7.84 4.24
N LEU A 45 16.03 -7.23 3.06
CA LEU A 45 14.86 -6.52 2.53
C LEU A 45 13.65 -7.45 2.43
N LEU A 46 13.82 -8.66 1.89
CA LEU A 46 12.74 -9.65 1.84
C LEU A 46 12.20 -10.00 3.23
N ARG A 47 13.09 -10.24 4.21
CA ARG A 47 12.65 -10.49 5.59
C ARG A 47 11.86 -9.34 6.18
N LEU A 48 12.31 -8.11 5.95
CA LEU A 48 11.61 -6.91 6.45
C LEU A 48 10.29 -6.65 5.74
N GLY A 49 10.18 -6.98 4.46
CA GLY A 49 8.98 -6.74 3.66
C GLY A 49 8.00 -7.92 3.60
N ILE A 50 8.41 -9.13 4.02
CA ILE A 50 7.56 -10.33 3.93
C ILE A 50 7.32 -10.94 5.31
N ASP A 51 8.39 -11.32 6.04
CA ASP A 51 8.24 -12.01 7.32
C ASP A 51 7.49 -11.15 8.33
N THR A 52 7.71 -9.83 8.33
CA THR A 52 7.04 -8.91 9.26
C THR A 52 5.53 -8.87 9.05
N HIS A 53 5.05 -8.90 7.81
CA HIS A 53 3.63 -9.00 7.50
C HIS A 53 3.03 -10.31 8.02
N LEU A 54 3.69 -11.45 7.75
CA LEU A 54 3.25 -12.76 8.23
C LEU A 54 3.26 -12.85 9.76
N ILE A 55 4.32 -12.35 10.41
CA ILE A 55 4.42 -12.34 11.87
C ILE A 55 3.28 -11.50 12.47
N THR A 56 3.03 -10.31 11.93
CA THR A 56 1.94 -9.45 12.42
C THR A 56 0.59 -10.12 12.25
N ALA A 57 0.30 -10.67 11.07
CA ALA A 57 -0.93 -11.40 10.78
C ALA A 57 -1.09 -12.61 11.72
N HIS A 58 -0.05 -13.43 11.91
CA HIS A 58 -0.07 -14.58 12.79
C HIS A 58 -0.54 -14.26 14.21
N PHE A 59 -0.08 -13.13 14.77
CA PHE A 59 -0.45 -12.76 16.14
C PHE A 59 -1.74 -11.93 16.24
N ALA A 60 -2.12 -11.22 15.20
CA ALA A 60 -3.27 -10.31 15.20
C ALA A 60 -4.57 -10.97 14.75
N LEU A 61 -4.53 -11.80 13.71
CA LEU A 61 -5.74 -12.40 13.14
C LEU A 61 -6.54 -13.28 14.12
N PRO A 62 -5.95 -14.03 15.07
CA PRO A 62 -6.72 -14.73 16.10
C PRO A 62 -7.62 -13.83 16.95
N LEU A 63 -7.25 -12.55 17.15
CA LEU A 63 -8.11 -11.57 17.83
C LEU A 63 -9.22 -11.05 16.90
N MET A 64 -8.92 -10.92 15.62
CA MET A 64 -9.87 -10.43 14.62
C MET A 64 -11.02 -11.42 14.38
N ILE A 65 -10.74 -12.70 14.34
CA ILE A 65 -11.74 -13.75 14.06
C ILE A 65 -12.63 -14.12 15.26
N GLU A 66 -12.41 -13.53 16.42
CA GLU A 66 -13.29 -13.75 17.60
C GLU A 66 -14.72 -13.24 17.33
N ARG A 67 -14.89 -12.34 16.34
CA ARG A 67 -16.20 -11.84 15.88
C ARG A 67 -16.17 -11.64 14.37
N PRO A 68 -17.30 -11.80 13.67
CA PRO A 68 -17.37 -11.49 12.24
C PRO A 68 -17.20 -10.00 11.96
N GLY A 69 -16.83 -9.67 10.74
CA GLY A 69 -16.73 -8.29 10.27
C GLY A 69 -15.34 -7.66 10.38
N GLY A 70 -14.29 -8.43 10.70
CA GLY A 70 -12.91 -7.94 10.72
C GLY A 70 -12.43 -7.45 9.34
N LEU A 71 -11.48 -6.52 9.32
CA LEU A 71 -10.83 -6.00 8.11
C LEU A 71 -9.31 -6.03 8.26
N LEU A 72 -8.65 -6.79 7.40
CA LEU A 72 -7.21 -6.75 7.20
C LEU A 72 -6.89 -5.95 5.93
N VAL A 73 -6.06 -4.94 6.05
CA VAL A 73 -5.50 -4.17 4.93
C VAL A 73 -3.99 -4.37 4.91
N GLU A 74 -3.50 -5.08 3.92
CA GLU A 74 -2.07 -5.26 3.66
C GLU A 74 -1.60 -4.16 2.69
N VAL A 75 -0.77 -3.24 3.18
CA VAL A 75 -0.29 -2.11 2.36
C VAL A 75 0.94 -2.51 1.56
N THR A 76 0.94 -2.20 0.27
CA THR A 76 2.02 -2.56 -0.66
C THR A 76 2.26 -1.45 -1.69
N ASP A 77 3.16 -1.69 -2.63
CA ASP A 77 3.40 -0.83 -3.79
C ASP A 77 3.07 -1.61 -5.07
N GLY A 78 2.05 -1.16 -5.76
CA GLY A 78 1.50 -1.79 -6.95
C GLY A 78 0.28 -2.67 -6.70
N THR A 79 -0.71 -2.56 -7.60
CA THR A 79 -1.79 -3.54 -7.66
C THR A 79 -1.25 -4.89 -8.12
N SER A 80 -1.95 -5.99 -7.82
CA SER A 80 -1.55 -7.32 -8.30
C SER A 80 -1.47 -7.41 -9.82
N ASP A 81 -2.38 -6.74 -10.54
CA ASP A 81 -2.39 -6.74 -12.00
C ASP A 81 -1.19 -5.97 -12.58
N TYR A 82 -0.86 -4.83 -11.98
CA TYR A 82 0.32 -4.06 -12.37
C TYR A 82 1.59 -4.86 -12.08
N ASN A 83 1.78 -5.36 -10.87
CA ASN A 83 2.97 -6.10 -10.46
C ASN A 83 3.15 -7.44 -11.22
N ALA A 84 2.06 -8.03 -11.73
CA ALA A 84 2.14 -9.26 -12.54
C ALA A 84 2.77 -9.04 -13.94
N THR A 85 2.81 -7.79 -14.42
CA THR A 85 3.22 -7.45 -15.78
C THR A 85 4.37 -6.45 -15.87
N HIS A 86 4.72 -5.79 -14.75
CA HIS A 86 5.74 -4.74 -14.69
C HIS A 86 6.80 -5.09 -13.65
N TYR A 87 8.06 -5.06 -14.07
CA TYR A 87 9.19 -5.27 -13.17
C TYR A 87 9.42 -4.03 -12.29
N ARG A 88 9.51 -4.24 -10.98
CA ARG A 88 9.63 -3.17 -9.99
C ARG A 88 11.06 -3.04 -9.48
N LEU A 89 11.87 -2.18 -10.12
CA LEU A 89 13.11 -1.57 -9.62
C LEU A 89 14.26 -2.53 -9.30
N SER A 90 14.04 -3.61 -8.59
CA SER A 90 14.99 -4.68 -8.30
C SER A 90 14.26 -5.97 -7.97
N PRO A 91 14.88 -7.16 -8.17
CA PRO A 91 14.20 -8.44 -7.92
C PRO A 91 13.78 -8.61 -6.45
N PHE A 92 14.55 -8.08 -5.50
CA PHE A 92 14.21 -8.17 -4.08
C PHE A 92 13.03 -7.26 -3.72
N TYR A 93 13.01 -6.04 -4.26
CA TYR A 93 11.88 -5.13 -4.07
C TYR A 93 10.61 -5.67 -4.72
N ASP A 94 10.73 -6.07 -5.97
CA ASP A 94 9.63 -6.64 -6.77
C ASP A 94 8.97 -7.83 -6.04
N LEU A 95 9.79 -8.80 -5.61
CA LEU A 95 9.32 -9.95 -4.84
C LEU A 95 8.64 -9.53 -3.52
N ALA A 96 9.21 -8.57 -2.79
CA ALA A 96 8.62 -8.11 -1.54
C ALA A 96 7.23 -7.51 -1.77
N LYS A 97 7.08 -6.69 -2.80
CA LYS A 97 5.80 -5.98 -3.05
C LYS A 97 4.71 -6.90 -3.60
N ILE A 98 5.03 -7.79 -4.54
CA ILE A 98 4.06 -8.77 -5.04
C ILE A 98 3.70 -9.82 -3.99
N ALA A 99 4.62 -10.17 -3.08
CA ALA A 99 4.34 -11.09 -1.99
C ALA A 99 3.21 -10.59 -1.08
N VAL A 100 3.16 -9.29 -0.80
CA VAL A 100 2.10 -8.68 0.02
C VAL A 100 0.74 -8.77 -0.68
N ASN A 101 0.67 -8.54 -2.01
CA ASN A 101 -0.56 -8.78 -2.77
C ASN A 101 -1.02 -10.24 -2.61
N ARG A 102 -0.09 -11.20 -2.73
CA ARG A 102 -0.41 -12.62 -2.61
C ARG A 102 -0.80 -13.02 -1.19
N MET A 103 -0.15 -12.44 -0.18
CA MET A 103 -0.51 -12.66 1.22
C MET A 103 -1.93 -12.19 1.53
N ALA A 104 -2.32 -10.99 1.08
CA ALA A 104 -3.68 -10.50 1.24
C ALA A 104 -4.72 -11.46 0.65
N TRP A 105 -4.46 -11.98 -0.55
CA TRP A 105 -5.33 -12.98 -1.16
C TRP A 105 -5.38 -14.30 -0.36
N ALA A 106 -4.25 -14.77 0.15
CA ALA A 106 -4.19 -15.99 0.96
C ALA A 106 -4.93 -15.80 2.29
N HIS A 107 -4.68 -14.69 3.00
CA HIS A 107 -5.41 -14.35 4.23
C HIS A 107 -6.91 -14.20 3.99
N ALA A 108 -7.34 -13.71 2.83
CA ALA A 108 -8.75 -13.63 2.46
C ALA A 108 -9.40 -15.03 2.46
N LYS A 109 -8.69 -16.05 1.98
CA LYS A 109 -9.19 -17.45 2.01
C LYS A 109 -9.31 -18.00 3.43
N ASP A 110 -8.34 -17.68 4.29
CA ASP A 110 -8.38 -18.11 5.69
C ASP A 110 -9.49 -17.41 6.48
N LEU A 111 -9.73 -16.11 6.18
CA LEU A 111 -10.67 -15.24 6.90
C LEU A 111 -12.13 -15.38 6.45
N GLU A 112 -12.38 -15.86 5.23
CA GLU A 112 -13.71 -15.92 4.61
C GLU A 112 -14.74 -16.61 5.50
N LYS A 113 -14.42 -17.78 6.04
CA LYS A 113 -15.31 -18.56 6.96
C LYS A 113 -15.61 -17.87 8.28
N HIS A 114 -14.82 -16.84 8.64
CA HIS A 114 -15.00 -16.04 9.85
C HIS A 114 -15.75 -14.72 9.57
N GLY A 115 -16.20 -14.50 8.33
CA GLY A 115 -16.89 -13.27 7.93
C GLY A 115 -15.98 -12.03 8.02
N ALA A 116 -14.68 -12.20 7.88
CA ALA A 116 -13.70 -11.12 7.85
C ALA A 116 -13.12 -10.95 6.44
N THR A 117 -12.71 -9.73 6.12
CA THR A 117 -12.23 -9.31 4.79
C THR A 117 -10.73 -9.05 4.85
N ALA A 118 -9.99 -9.51 3.86
CA ALA A 118 -8.60 -9.12 3.64
C ALA A 118 -8.43 -8.55 2.23
N VAL A 119 -7.71 -7.44 2.12
CA VAL A 119 -7.37 -6.78 0.86
C VAL A 119 -5.91 -6.37 0.85
N SER A 120 -5.27 -6.28 -0.31
CA SER A 120 -4.09 -5.46 -0.46
C SER A 120 -4.49 -4.07 -0.93
N LEU A 121 -3.83 -3.05 -0.40
CA LEU A 121 -4.06 -1.65 -0.76
C LEU A 121 -2.73 -1.00 -1.15
N THR A 122 -2.70 -0.37 -2.32
CA THR A 122 -1.56 0.42 -2.74
C THR A 122 -1.93 1.90 -2.80
N PRO A 123 -1.16 2.80 -2.16
CA PRO A 123 -1.23 4.20 -2.48
C PRO A 123 -0.73 4.45 -3.91
N GLY A 124 -0.97 5.65 -4.40
CA GLY A 124 -0.23 6.18 -5.54
C GLY A 124 1.17 6.64 -5.12
N TRP A 125 1.72 7.61 -5.83
CA TRP A 125 2.99 8.21 -5.44
C TRP A 125 2.80 9.05 -4.18
N LEU A 126 3.23 8.50 -3.06
CA LEU A 126 2.94 9.06 -1.75
C LEU A 126 3.86 10.23 -1.41
N ARG A 127 3.28 11.36 -1.01
CA ARG A 127 4.02 12.49 -0.44
C ARG A 127 4.36 12.22 1.03
N SER A 128 5.17 11.19 1.28
CA SER A 128 5.69 10.92 2.62
C SER A 128 6.72 11.98 3.03
N GLU A 129 7.01 12.05 4.33
CA GLU A 129 8.07 12.93 4.85
C GLU A 129 9.39 12.71 4.12
N MET A 130 9.77 11.45 3.90
CA MET A 130 10.99 11.08 3.18
C MET A 130 10.99 11.62 1.73
N MET A 131 9.86 11.55 1.02
CA MET A 131 9.77 12.04 -0.36
C MET A 131 9.80 13.57 -0.40
N LEU A 132 9.12 14.23 0.53
CA LEU A 132 9.14 15.69 0.62
C LEU A 132 10.55 16.21 0.95
N GLU A 133 11.25 15.56 1.89
CA GLU A 133 12.65 15.86 2.21
C GLU A 133 13.58 15.64 1.00
N ALA A 134 13.46 14.50 0.31
CA ALA A 134 14.27 14.16 -0.86
C ALA A 134 14.11 15.16 -2.01
N PHE A 135 12.93 15.76 -2.14
CA PHE A 135 12.65 16.78 -3.16
C PHE A 135 12.80 18.21 -2.67
N GLU A 136 13.18 18.40 -1.39
CA GLU A 136 13.39 19.71 -0.75
C GLU A 136 12.12 20.59 -0.77
N VAL A 137 10.96 19.96 -0.59
CA VAL A 137 9.64 20.61 -0.56
C VAL A 137 8.88 20.25 0.74
N ARG A 138 7.75 20.92 0.94
CA ARG A 138 6.79 20.65 2.02
C ARG A 138 5.41 20.38 1.42
N GLU A 139 4.46 19.94 2.23
CA GLU A 139 3.09 19.65 1.79
C GLU A 139 2.37 20.90 1.26
N ASP A 140 2.73 22.11 1.70
CA ASP A 140 2.14 23.36 1.22
C ASP A 140 2.68 23.83 -0.16
N ASN A 141 3.87 23.36 -0.56
CA ASN A 141 4.48 23.68 -1.85
C ASN A 141 4.94 22.46 -2.67
N TRP A 142 4.43 21.28 -2.38
CA TRP A 142 4.87 20.02 -2.98
C TRP A 142 4.91 20.01 -4.52
N ARG A 143 4.06 20.80 -5.17
CA ARG A 143 4.02 20.89 -6.65
C ARG A 143 5.30 21.48 -7.25
N GLU A 144 6.11 22.21 -6.47
CA GLU A 144 7.41 22.70 -6.91
C GLU A 144 8.40 21.57 -7.21
N ALA A 145 8.23 20.41 -6.62
CA ALA A 145 9.01 19.20 -6.92
C ALA A 145 8.89 18.78 -8.40
N ALA A 146 7.79 19.11 -9.07
CA ALA A 146 7.59 18.80 -10.47
C ALA A 146 8.63 19.45 -11.42
N ALA A 147 9.31 20.50 -10.97
CA ALA A 147 10.42 21.09 -11.72
C ALA A 147 11.62 20.12 -11.84
N LYS A 148 11.84 19.26 -10.84
CA LYS A 148 12.90 18.25 -10.82
C LYS A 148 12.37 16.86 -11.25
N VAL A 149 11.16 16.53 -10.85
CA VAL A 149 10.51 15.23 -11.07
C VAL A 149 9.11 15.47 -11.65
N PRO A 150 8.96 15.67 -12.97
CA PRO A 150 7.73 16.15 -13.58
C PRO A 150 6.48 15.33 -13.21
N HIS A 151 6.58 14.00 -13.21
CA HIS A 151 5.44 13.12 -12.91
C HIS A 151 5.03 13.10 -11.44
N PHE A 152 5.75 13.80 -10.54
CA PHE A 152 5.32 13.96 -9.16
C PHE A 152 3.99 14.74 -9.02
N VAL A 153 3.55 15.41 -10.07
CA VAL A 153 2.25 16.11 -10.13
C VAL A 153 1.06 15.23 -9.76
N ILE A 154 1.17 13.90 -9.97
CA ILE A 154 0.09 12.95 -9.66
C ILE A 154 0.09 12.46 -8.20
N SER A 155 1.09 12.85 -7.40
CA SER A 155 1.28 12.34 -6.04
C SER A 155 0.10 12.64 -5.13
N GLU A 156 -0.13 11.77 -4.16
CA GLU A 156 -1.18 11.87 -3.15
C GLU A 156 -0.61 12.09 -1.75
N SER A 157 -1.40 12.68 -0.85
CA SER A 157 -1.03 12.80 0.55
C SER A 157 -1.23 11.47 1.30
N PRO A 158 -0.52 11.23 2.43
CA PRO A 158 -0.78 10.07 3.30
C PRO A 158 -2.23 10.01 3.81
N ARG A 159 -2.93 11.14 3.85
CA ARG A 159 -4.34 11.18 4.25
C ARG A 159 -5.28 10.57 3.21
N PHE A 160 -4.89 10.59 1.93
CA PHE A 160 -5.73 10.04 0.87
C PHE A 160 -5.85 8.51 0.99
N VAL A 161 -4.74 7.80 1.13
CA VAL A 161 -4.77 6.35 1.39
C VAL A 161 -5.41 6.03 2.74
N GLY A 162 -5.23 6.88 3.76
CA GLY A 162 -5.94 6.76 5.04
C GLY A 162 -7.46 6.87 4.89
N ARG A 163 -7.96 7.75 4.01
CA ARG A 163 -9.39 7.85 3.67
C ARG A 163 -9.90 6.60 2.93
N ALA A 164 -9.06 5.98 2.09
CA ALA A 164 -9.39 4.70 1.46
C ALA A 164 -9.62 3.60 2.50
N VAL A 165 -8.73 3.49 3.49
CA VAL A 165 -8.90 2.56 4.62
C VAL A 165 -10.19 2.85 5.40
N ALA A 166 -10.46 4.13 5.71
CA ALA A 166 -11.66 4.53 6.44
C ALA A 166 -12.94 4.20 5.66
N ALA A 167 -12.94 4.41 4.34
CA ALA A 167 -14.07 4.06 3.48
C ALA A 167 -14.34 2.55 3.46
N LEU A 168 -13.28 1.73 3.31
CA LEU A 168 -13.39 0.26 3.41
C LEU A 168 -13.92 -0.17 4.78
N ALA A 169 -13.44 0.45 5.84
CA ALA A 169 -13.86 0.14 7.22
C ALA A 169 -15.34 0.47 7.46
N ALA A 170 -15.83 1.55 6.86
CA ALA A 170 -17.22 1.99 6.97
C ALA A 170 -18.19 1.23 6.06
N ASP A 171 -17.71 0.52 5.06
CA ASP A 171 -18.53 -0.20 4.10
C ASP A 171 -19.09 -1.48 4.72
N SER A 172 -20.42 -1.55 4.89
CA SER A 172 -21.11 -2.74 5.40
C SER A 172 -21.01 -3.94 4.46
N GLU A 173 -20.77 -3.71 3.17
CA GLU A 173 -20.66 -4.74 2.14
C GLU A 173 -19.22 -4.98 1.68
N ARG A 174 -18.22 -4.58 2.50
CA ARG A 174 -16.80 -4.71 2.16
C ARG A 174 -16.34 -6.12 1.82
N MET A 175 -17.12 -7.15 2.19
CA MET A 175 -16.84 -8.54 1.83
C MET A 175 -16.74 -8.77 0.32
N ARG A 176 -17.38 -7.91 -0.51
CA ARG A 176 -17.20 -7.93 -1.97
C ARG A 176 -15.76 -7.69 -2.40
N TRP A 177 -14.94 -7.07 -1.56
CA TRP A 177 -13.52 -6.80 -1.81
C TRP A 177 -12.58 -7.89 -1.31
N ASN A 178 -13.12 -8.93 -0.66
CA ASN A 178 -12.27 -9.97 -0.07
C ASN A 178 -11.34 -10.60 -1.10
N GLY A 179 -10.04 -10.54 -0.84
CA GLY A 179 -9.00 -11.05 -1.72
C GLY A 179 -8.62 -10.13 -2.91
N HIS A 180 -9.20 -8.94 -3.00
CA HIS A 180 -8.88 -8.00 -4.06
C HIS A 180 -7.62 -7.18 -3.74
N SER A 181 -6.96 -6.76 -4.81
CA SER A 181 -5.88 -5.79 -4.78
C SER A 181 -6.44 -4.45 -5.24
N LEU A 182 -6.37 -3.45 -4.37
CA LEU A 182 -7.05 -2.18 -4.52
C LEU A 182 -6.04 -1.02 -4.54
N SER A 183 -6.39 0.09 -5.17
CA SER A 183 -5.63 1.34 -5.10
C SER A 183 -6.43 2.44 -4.41
N SER A 184 -5.72 3.39 -3.78
CA SER A 184 -6.34 4.59 -3.18
C SER A 184 -7.18 5.37 -4.19
N GLY A 185 -6.64 5.59 -5.40
CA GLY A 185 -7.36 6.27 -6.49
C GLY A 185 -8.59 5.51 -6.96
N GLY A 186 -8.49 4.20 -7.17
CA GLY A 186 -9.66 3.38 -7.54
C GLY A 186 -10.76 3.40 -6.48
N LEU A 187 -10.40 3.33 -5.21
CA LEU A 187 -11.37 3.44 -4.11
C LEU A 187 -11.99 4.83 -4.01
N ALA A 188 -11.22 5.90 -4.30
CA ALA A 188 -11.75 7.25 -4.31
C ALA A 188 -12.84 7.45 -5.38
N GLN A 189 -12.67 6.84 -6.54
CA GLN A 189 -13.71 6.87 -7.59
C GLN A 189 -15.00 6.15 -7.15
N ILE A 190 -14.88 5.10 -6.33
CA ILE A 190 -16.03 4.30 -5.87
C ILE A 190 -16.73 4.96 -4.68
N TYR A 191 -15.97 5.46 -3.70
CA TYR A 191 -16.50 5.98 -2.44
C TYR A 191 -16.65 7.51 -2.40
N GLY A 192 -16.12 8.22 -3.40
CA GLY A 192 -16.27 9.67 -3.53
C GLY A 192 -15.44 10.53 -2.58
N PHE A 193 -14.45 9.96 -1.88
CA PHE A 193 -13.54 10.75 -1.05
C PHE A 193 -12.46 11.43 -1.89
N THR A 194 -11.89 12.50 -1.37
CA THR A 194 -10.87 13.31 -2.05
C THR A 194 -9.59 13.41 -1.22
N ASP A 195 -8.50 13.86 -1.82
CA ASP A 195 -7.29 14.27 -1.10
C ASP A 195 -7.48 15.63 -0.41
N LEU A 196 -6.44 16.17 0.23
CA LEU A 196 -6.49 17.43 0.99
C LEU A 196 -6.83 18.65 0.11
N ASP A 197 -6.42 18.61 -1.14
CA ASP A 197 -6.67 19.66 -2.13
C ASP A 197 -8.02 19.51 -2.87
N GLY A 198 -8.83 18.54 -2.48
CA GLY A 198 -10.13 18.25 -3.10
C GLY A 198 -10.05 17.38 -4.35
N SER A 199 -8.87 16.97 -4.79
CA SER A 199 -8.68 16.11 -5.95
C SER A 199 -8.85 14.61 -5.63
N GLN A 200 -8.92 13.78 -6.68
CA GLN A 200 -8.98 12.32 -6.59
C GLN A 200 -7.87 11.69 -7.45
N PRO A 201 -6.59 11.76 -7.05
CA PRO A 201 -5.49 11.28 -7.87
C PRO A 201 -5.62 9.78 -8.16
N ASP A 202 -5.63 9.44 -9.45
CA ASP A 202 -5.57 8.08 -9.97
C ASP A 202 -4.17 7.79 -10.50
N ALA A 203 -3.25 7.62 -9.57
CA ALA A 203 -1.83 7.50 -9.86
C ALA A 203 -1.48 6.27 -10.70
N TRP A 204 -2.17 5.15 -10.51
CA TRP A 204 -1.87 3.91 -11.26
C TRP A 204 -2.31 3.99 -12.70
N ARG A 205 -3.46 4.61 -12.99
CA ARG A 205 -3.88 4.90 -14.35
C ARG A 205 -2.94 5.90 -15.03
N TYR A 206 -2.59 6.97 -14.32
CA TYR A 206 -1.63 7.96 -14.80
C TYR A 206 -0.25 7.36 -15.11
N LEU A 207 0.25 6.48 -14.25
CA LEU A 207 1.54 5.83 -14.43
C LEU A 207 1.59 5.10 -15.78
N VAL A 208 0.59 4.30 -16.08
CA VAL A 208 0.52 3.51 -17.33
C VAL A 208 0.24 4.39 -18.54
N GLU A 209 -0.75 5.29 -18.45
CA GLU A 209 -1.22 6.04 -19.62
C GLU A 209 -0.39 7.28 -19.96
N VAL A 210 0.40 7.79 -19.01
CA VAL A 210 1.19 9.01 -19.19
C VAL A 210 2.69 8.74 -19.00
N GLN A 211 3.11 8.31 -17.82
CA GLN A 211 4.53 8.19 -17.49
C GLN A 211 5.23 7.10 -18.29
N GLU A 212 4.70 5.87 -18.29
CA GLU A 212 5.27 4.75 -19.04
C GLU A 212 5.07 4.88 -20.55
N ALA A 213 4.01 5.56 -20.95
CA ALA A 213 3.79 5.94 -22.36
C ALA A 213 4.72 7.04 -22.85
N GLY A 214 5.63 7.57 -22.00
CA GLY A 214 6.60 8.60 -22.35
C GLY A 214 5.99 9.96 -22.71
N LYS A 215 4.76 10.24 -22.25
CA LYS A 215 4.09 11.51 -22.49
C LYS A 215 4.60 12.59 -21.51
N PRO A 216 4.50 13.87 -21.87
CA PRO A 216 4.73 14.95 -20.92
C PRO A 216 3.85 14.82 -19.67
N ALA A 217 4.39 15.26 -18.53
CA ALA A 217 3.66 15.22 -17.28
C ALA A 217 2.48 16.21 -17.33
N ASP A 218 1.27 15.66 -17.30
CA ASP A 218 0.02 16.40 -17.23
C ASP A 218 -0.97 15.58 -16.40
N ASP A 219 -1.38 16.09 -15.25
CA ASP A 219 -2.32 15.43 -14.32
C ASP A 219 -3.79 15.71 -14.66
N ALA A 220 -4.08 16.47 -15.72
CA ALA A 220 -5.44 16.74 -16.15
C ALA A 220 -6.20 15.44 -16.51
N GLY A 221 -7.37 15.23 -15.90
CA GLY A 221 -8.17 14.02 -16.07
C GLY A 221 -7.70 12.80 -15.25
N TYR A 222 -6.68 12.97 -14.40
CA TYR A 222 -6.19 11.93 -13.49
C TYR A 222 -6.24 12.36 -12.02
N ARG A 223 -6.68 13.60 -11.78
CA ARG A 223 -6.75 14.18 -10.43
C ARG A 223 -8.10 14.77 -10.08
#